data_6d95246ee02f85b88eaf5f2fbfa3fca2
#
_entry.id   6d95246ee02f85b88eaf5f2fbfa3fca2
#
_cell.length_a   1.000
_cell.length_b   1.000
_cell.length_c   1.000
_cell.angle_alpha   90.00
_cell.angle_beta   90.00
_cell.angle_gamma   90.00
#
_symmetry.space_group_name_H-M   'P 1'
#
loop_
_entity.id
_entity.type
_entity.pdbx_description
1 polymer ?
#
loop_
_entity_poly.entity_id
_entity_poly.type
_entity_poly.pdbx_seq_one_letter_code
_entity_poly.pdbx_strand_id
1 'polypeptide(L)'
;PAPQKVWNETLWPREYPLAHHEMSFLLPHLLKDGRGHLAAYFTRVYNPVWTNPDGMSWIEVLRDESKIELHAAMTPVWSETAWFADYVLPMGVGAERHDTHSYETHAGQWIGFRQPVVRVAMERLGKSVAHTYDANPGEVWEENEFWIELSWRIDPDASLGIRKFY
;
A
#
# COMPACT_ATOMS: atom_id res chain seq x y z
N PRO A 1 -12.29 -2.73 -21.35
CA PRO A 1 -12.50 -2.28 -19.98
C PRO A 1 -13.09 -0.88 -19.99
N ALA A 2 -14.06 -0.61 -19.10
CA ALA A 2 -14.57 0.74 -18.96
C ALA A 2 -13.42 1.68 -18.57
N PRO A 3 -13.35 2.90 -19.13
CA PRO A 3 -12.32 3.84 -18.74
C PRO A 3 -12.39 4.09 -17.24
N GLN A 4 -11.25 4.04 -16.58
CA GLN A 4 -11.12 4.31 -15.17
C GLN A 4 -11.59 5.74 -14.89
N LYS A 5 -12.56 5.91 -14.01
CA LYS A 5 -13.01 7.24 -13.62
C LYS A 5 -11.92 7.93 -12.81
N VAL A 6 -11.50 9.07 -13.27
CA VAL A 6 -10.59 9.94 -12.52
C VAL A 6 -11.45 10.77 -11.57
N TRP A 7 -11.45 10.40 -10.32
CA TRP A 7 -12.33 10.96 -9.29
C TRP A 7 -12.15 12.47 -9.10
N ASN A 8 -10.92 12.95 -9.11
CA ASN A 8 -10.61 14.36 -9.00
C ASN A 8 -11.14 15.21 -10.17
N GLU A 9 -11.26 14.64 -11.37
CA GLU A 9 -11.81 15.36 -12.52
C GLU A 9 -13.34 15.43 -12.50
N THR A 10 -13.99 14.38 -11.98
CA THR A 10 -15.44 14.26 -12.06
C THR A 10 -16.18 14.72 -10.80
N LEU A 11 -15.57 14.65 -9.63
CA LEU A 11 -16.26 14.86 -8.36
C LEU A 11 -15.61 15.92 -7.48
N TRP A 12 -14.32 15.86 -7.29
CA TRP A 12 -13.60 16.67 -6.32
C TRP A 12 -13.68 18.18 -6.53
N PRO A 13 -13.40 18.72 -7.73
CA PRO A 13 -13.34 20.17 -7.90
C PRO A 13 -14.67 20.87 -7.61
N ARG A 14 -15.78 20.15 -7.73
CA ARG A 14 -17.10 20.71 -7.54
C ARG A 14 -17.63 20.60 -6.11
N GLU A 15 -17.45 19.41 -5.51
CA GLU A 15 -18.03 19.10 -4.21
C GLU A 15 -17.06 19.42 -3.07
N TYR A 16 -15.76 19.24 -3.31
CA TYR A 16 -14.71 19.38 -2.29
C TYR A 16 -13.49 20.14 -2.84
N PRO A 17 -13.65 21.43 -3.17
CA PRO A 17 -12.60 22.18 -3.88
C PRO A 17 -11.29 22.33 -3.10
N LEU A 18 -11.32 22.23 -1.78
CA LEU A 18 -10.14 22.32 -0.92
C LEU A 18 -9.43 20.96 -0.76
N ALA A 19 -10.04 19.88 -1.25
CA ALA A 19 -9.54 18.52 -1.07
C ALA A 19 -8.85 17.97 -2.31
N HIS A 20 -8.44 18.82 -3.24
CA HIS A 20 -7.85 18.41 -4.51
C HIS A 20 -6.64 17.47 -4.34
N HIS A 21 -5.81 17.70 -3.33
CA HIS A 21 -4.66 16.85 -3.01
C HIS A 21 -4.91 15.88 -1.86
N GLU A 22 -6.08 15.95 -1.23
CA GLU A 22 -6.42 15.21 -0.01
C GLU A 22 -7.50 14.15 -0.25
N MET A 23 -7.48 13.54 -1.43
CA MET A 23 -8.50 12.54 -1.83
C MET A 23 -8.65 11.39 -0.84
N SER A 24 -7.57 10.99 -0.20
CA SER A 24 -7.56 9.87 0.75
C SER A 24 -8.43 10.10 1.98
N PHE A 25 -8.55 11.35 2.45
CA PHE A 25 -9.38 11.62 3.63
C PHE A 25 -10.89 11.68 3.29
N LEU A 26 -11.25 11.84 2.02
CA LEU A 26 -12.65 11.87 1.57
C LEU A 26 -13.19 10.47 1.21
N LEU A 27 -12.31 9.49 1.02
CA LEU A 27 -12.72 8.14 0.67
C LEU A 27 -13.78 7.54 1.60
N PRO A 28 -13.65 7.60 2.94
CA PRO A 28 -14.67 7.04 3.83
C PRO A 28 -16.04 7.71 3.67
N HIS A 29 -16.09 9.02 3.40
CA HIS A 29 -17.35 9.72 3.16
C HIS A 29 -18.05 9.23 1.89
N LEU A 30 -17.30 9.04 0.80
CA LEU A 30 -17.86 8.52 -0.45
C LEU A 30 -18.41 7.11 -0.28
N LEU A 31 -17.69 6.26 0.45
CA LEU A 31 -18.13 4.88 0.73
C LEU A 31 -19.39 4.89 1.62
N LYS A 32 -19.45 5.76 2.62
CA LYS A 32 -20.65 5.94 3.48
C LYS A 32 -21.86 6.39 2.67
N ASP A 33 -21.68 7.29 1.73
CA ASP A 33 -22.74 7.81 0.85
C ASP A 33 -23.15 6.80 -0.24
N GLY A 34 -22.58 5.59 -0.26
CA GLY A 34 -22.88 4.58 -1.28
C GLY A 34 -22.38 4.93 -2.67
N ARG A 35 -21.40 5.83 -2.78
CA ARG A 35 -20.83 6.30 -4.06
C ARG A 35 -19.67 5.41 -4.54
N GLY A 36 -19.43 4.31 -3.88
CA GLY A 36 -18.43 3.34 -4.24
C GLY A 36 -18.44 2.13 -3.31
N HIS A 37 -17.64 1.14 -3.70
CA HIS A 37 -17.41 -0.10 -2.97
C HIS A 37 -16.02 -0.58 -3.33
N LEU A 38 -15.27 -1.11 -2.37
CA LEU A 38 -13.94 -1.65 -2.59
C LEU A 38 -13.93 -3.16 -2.34
N ALA A 39 -13.64 -3.94 -3.37
CA ALA A 39 -13.44 -5.39 -3.22
C ALA A 39 -12.16 -5.71 -2.43
N ALA A 40 -11.12 -4.89 -2.58
CA ALA A 40 -9.91 -4.99 -1.78
C ALA A 40 -9.30 -3.60 -1.53
N TYR A 41 -8.84 -3.38 -0.32
CA TYR A 41 -8.15 -2.17 0.10
C TYR A 41 -6.84 -2.53 0.80
N PHE A 42 -5.74 -2.01 0.28
CA PHE A 42 -4.42 -2.16 0.89
C PHE A 42 -3.96 -0.84 1.48
N THR A 43 -3.73 -0.81 2.78
CA THR A 43 -3.03 0.30 3.43
C THR A 43 -1.55 -0.03 3.55
N ARG A 44 -0.70 0.81 2.96
CA ARG A 44 0.75 0.65 3.01
C ARG A 44 1.37 1.73 3.87
N VAL A 45 1.82 1.36 5.07
CA VAL A 45 2.41 2.29 6.05
C VAL A 45 1.53 3.52 6.28
N TYR A 46 0.22 3.35 6.11
CA TYR A 46 -0.76 4.42 6.15
C TYR A 46 -1.75 4.16 7.28
N ASN A 47 -1.88 5.13 8.18
CA ASN A 47 -2.72 5.04 9.38
C ASN A 47 -3.81 6.12 9.39
N PRO A 48 -4.78 6.08 8.46
CA PRO A 48 -5.80 7.13 8.33
C PRO A 48 -6.71 7.26 9.55
N VAL A 49 -6.91 6.19 10.31
CA VAL A 49 -7.70 6.24 11.54
C VAL A 49 -7.13 7.26 12.53
N TRP A 50 -5.81 7.40 12.59
CA TRP A 50 -5.14 8.32 13.50
C TRP A 50 -4.67 9.62 12.84
N THR A 51 -4.16 9.55 11.61
CA THR A 51 -3.45 10.67 10.98
C THR A 51 -4.34 11.56 10.13
N ASN A 52 -5.52 11.06 9.69
CA ASN A 52 -6.42 11.84 8.87
C ASN A 52 -7.46 12.57 9.71
N PRO A 53 -7.99 13.70 9.22
CA PRO A 53 -9.20 14.28 9.77
C PRO A 53 -10.34 13.25 9.75
N ASP A 54 -11.17 13.27 10.80
CA ASP A 54 -12.32 12.37 10.93
C ASP A 54 -11.97 10.88 10.80
N GLY A 55 -11.02 10.43 11.60
CA GLY A 55 -10.65 9.01 11.69
C GLY A 55 -11.80 8.09 12.09
N MET A 56 -12.85 8.61 12.72
CA MET A 56 -14.05 7.85 13.09
C MET A 56 -14.80 7.37 11.84
N SER A 57 -14.91 8.18 10.80
CA SER A 57 -15.48 7.75 9.52
C SER A 57 -14.66 6.63 8.86
N TRP A 58 -13.35 6.62 9.05
CA TRP A 58 -12.52 5.50 8.64
C TRP A 58 -12.85 4.21 9.40
N ILE A 59 -13.01 4.29 10.71
CA ILE A 59 -13.40 3.13 11.54
C ILE A 59 -14.73 2.54 11.07
N GLU A 60 -15.71 3.39 10.77
CA GLU A 60 -17.02 2.95 10.30
C GLU A 60 -16.93 2.14 9.00
N VAL A 61 -16.20 2.64 7.99
CA VAL A 61 -16.09 1.94 6.70
C VAL A 61 -15.17 0.73 6.73
N LEU A 62 -14.11 0.74 7.55
CA LEU A 62 -13.22 -0.41 7.73
C LEU A 62 -13.89 -1.59 8.45
N ARG A 63 -14.99 -1.34 9.16
CA ARG A 63 -15.78 -2.37 9.87
C ARG A 63 -16.99 -2.85 9.08
N ASP A 64 -17.25 -2.27 7.91
CA ASP A 64 -18.42 -2.57 7.09
C ASP A 64 -17.99 -3.26 5.78
N GLU A 65 -18.11 -4.58 5.76
CA GLU A 65 -17.79 -5.40 4.58
C GLU A 65 -18.60 -5.02 3.33
N SER A 66 -19.77 -4.39 3.49
CA SER A 66 -20.51 -3.84 2.36
C SER A 66 -19.85 -2.63 1.71
N LYS A 67 -18.86 -2.03 2.35
CA LYS A 67 -18.06 -0.89 1.87
C LYS A 67 -16.67 -1.31 1.43
N ILE A 68 -16.02 -2.16 2.22
CA ILE A 68 -14.68 -2.70 1.97
C ILE A 68 -14.73 -4.19 2.28
N GLU A 69 -14.70 -5.05 1.25
CA GLU A 69 -14.81 -6.51 1.43
C GLU A 69 -13.57 -7.12 2.05
N LEU A 70 -12.39 -6.59 1.69
CA LEU A 70 -11.09 -7.07 2.18
C LEU A 70 -10.20 -5.88 2.50
N HIS A 71 -9.70 -5.80 3.72
CA HIS A 71 -8.67 -4.86 4.11
C HIS A 71 -7.38 -5.58 4.51
N ALA A 72 -6.27 -5.28 3.84
CA ALA A 72 -4.94 -5.75 4.20
C ALA A 72 -4.03 -4.58 4.57
N ALA A 73 -3.47 -4.61 5.77
CA ALA A 73 -2.54 -3.60 6.25
C ALA A 73 -1.10 -4.09 6.08
N MET A 74 -0.35 -3.43 5.20
CA MET A 74 1.08 -3.67 4.97
C MET A 74 1.87 -2.68 5.82
N THR A 75 2.44 -3.14 6.93
CA THR A 75 3.04 -2.24 7.89
C THR A 75 4.21 -2.85 8.64
N PRO A 76 5.28 -2.08 8.93
CA PRO A 76 6.39 -2.53 9.77
C PRO A 76 6.08 -2.45 11.26
N VAL A 77 5.05 -1.71 11.64
CA VAL A 77 4.64 -1.51 13.03
C VAL A 77 3.12 -1.57 13.13
N TRP A 78 2.62 -2.05 14.26
CA TRP A 78 1.19 -2.06 14.54
C TRP A 78 0.62 -0.64 14.60
N SER A 79 -0.55 -0.41 14.01
CA SER A 79 -1.22 0.89 13.98
C SER A 79 -2.71 0.75 14.27
N GLU A 80 -3.37 1.88 14.55
CA GLU A 80 -4.82 1.91 14.80
C GLU A 80 -5.61 1.43 13.57
N THR A 81 -5.16 1.77 12.36
CA THR A 81 -5.79 1.28 11.12
C THR A 81 -5.60 -0.22 10.93
N ALA A 82 -4.40 -0.73 11.25
CA ALA A 82 -4.11 -2.16 11.15
C ALA A 82 -4.98 -3.00 12.09
N TRP A 83 -5.49 -2.40 13.16
CA TRP A 83 -6.41 -3.07 14.09
C TRP A 83 -7.75 -3.47 13.44
N PHE A 84 -8.13 -2.80 12.36
CA PHE A 84 -9.35 -3.07 11.61
C PHE A 84 -9.10 -3.86 10.32
N ALA A 85 -7.88 -4.36 10.10
CA ALA A 85 -7.55 -5.13 8.92
C ALA A 85 -7.89 -6.61 9.11
N ASP A 86 -8.33 -7.26 8.02
CA ASP A 86 -8.52 -8.72 7.97
C ASP A 86 -7.17 -9.42 7.96
N TYR A 87 -6.16 -8.80 7.33
CA TYR A 87 -4.78 -9.28 7.31
C TYR A 87 -3.80 -8.16 7.65
N VAL A 88 -2.89 -8.46 8.58
CA VAL A 88 -1.74 -7.59 8.85
C VAL A 88 -0.50 -8.27 8.29
N LEU A 89 0.08 -7.65 7.26
CA LEU A 89 1.22 -8.17 6.54
C LEU A 89 2.49 -7.45 6.99
N PRO A 90 3.43 -8.14 7.64
CA PRO A 90 4.66 -7.52 8.11
C PRO A 90 5.55 -7.11 6.94
N MET A 91 5.85 -5.82 6.84
CA MET A 91 6.68 -5.25 5.80
C MET A 91 7.99 -4.74 6.37
N GLY A 92 9.07 -4.84 5.58
CA GLY A 92 10.40 -4.45 6.00
C GLY A 92 10.53 -2.97 6.37
N VAL A 93 11.25 -2.71 7.45
CA VAL A 93 11.75 -1.38 7.78
C VAL A 93 12.89 -0.99 6.84
N GLY A 94 13.40 0.23 6.96
CA GLY A 94 14.40 0.76 6.04
C GLY A 94 15.64 -0.08 5.79
N ALA A 95 16.08 -0.91 6.75
CA ALA A 95 17.22 -1.81 6.58
C ALA A 95 16.87 -3.12 5.85
N GLU A 96 15.60 -3.43 5.70
CA GLU A 96 15.08 -4.72 5.25
C GLU A 96 14.45 -4.65 3.85
N ARG A 97 14.41 -3.47 3.24
CA ARG A 97 13.79 -3.25 1.92
C ARG A 97 14.59 -2.32 1.03
N HIS A 98 14.32 -2.39 -0.27
CA HIS A 98 14.70 -1.34 -1.22
C HIS A 98 13.86 -0.09 -1.00
N ASP A 99 14.42 1.06 -1.30
CA ASP A 99 13.71 2.33 -1.23
C ASP A 99 14.30 3.33 -2.22
N THR A 100 13.45 4.22 -2.70
CA THR A 100 13.84 5.33 -3.57
C THR A 100 13.29 6.62 -3.02
N HIS A 101 14.07 7.68 -3.13
CA HIS A 101 13.66 9.04 -2.79
C HIS A 101 13.76 9.91 -4.03
N SER A 102 12.68 10.53 -4.42
CA SER A 102 12.63 11.46 -5.55
C SER A 102 12.63 12.90 -5.09
N TYR A 103 12.78 13.80 -6.03
CA TYR A 103 12.72 15.25 -5.78
C TYR A 103 11.38 15.72 -5.18
N GLU A 104 10.33 14.95 -5.25
CA GLU A 104 9.03 15.24 -4.62
C GLU A 104 9.13 15.36 -3.10
N THR A 105 10.11 14.71 -2.49
CA THR A 105 10.34 14.75 -1.05
C THR A 105 11.45 15.71 -0.61
N HIS A 106 12.16 16.32 -1.57
CA HIS A 106 13.25 17.29 -1.34
C HIS A 106 13.52 18.13 -2.60
N ALA A 107 14.23 19.24 -2.45
CA ALA A 107 14.48 20.20 -3.54
C ALA A 107 15.57 19.77 -4.54
N GLY A 108 16.24 18.66 -4.36
CA GLY A 108 17.31 18.20 -5.26
C GLY A 108 16.77 17.54 -6.54
N GLN A 109 17.51 17.68 -7.63
CA GLN A 109 17.17 17.07 -8.93
C GLN A 109 17.83 15.69 -9.10
N TRP A 110 17.76 14.85 -8.10
CA TRP A 110 18.36 13.52 -8.11
C TRP A 110 17.48 12.52 -7.38
N ILE A 111 17.65 11.26 -7.70
CA ILE A 111 16.95 10.14 -7.06
C ILE A 111 17.94 9.44 -6.15
N GLY A 112 17.63 9.38 -4.85
CA GLY A 112 18.34 8.56 -3.90
C GLY A 112 17.82 7.12 -3.94
N PHE A 113 18.73 6.17 -3.80
CA PHE A 113 18.41 4.75 -3.77
C PHE A 113 19.03 4.10 -2.53
N ARG A 114 18.26 3.29 -1.84
CA ARG A 114 18.72 2.52 -0.69
C ARG A 114 18.54 1.03 -0.95
N GLN A 115 19.60 0.26 -0.71
CA GLN A 115 19.55 -1.20 -0.71
C GLN A 115 19.17 -1.75 0.67
N PRO A 116 18.56 -2.95 0.74
CA PRO A 116 18.29 -3.63 2.01
C PRO A 116 19.61 -4.06 2.66
N VAL A 117 19.97 -3.40 3.74
CA VAL A 117 21.28 -3.59 4.44
C VAL A 117 21.45 -5.01 4.96
N VAL A 118 20.36 -5.62 5.46
CA VAL A 118 20.38 -6.99 6.00
C VAL A 118 20.74 -7.98 4.90
N ARG A 119 20.13 -7.89 3.73
CA ARG A 119 20.45 -8.73 2.56
C ARG A 119 21.90 -8.56 2.13
N VAL A 120 22.34 -7.32 1.93
CA VAL A 120 23.71 -7.01 1.51
C VAL A 120 24.74 -7.52 2.52
N ALA A 121 24.45 -7.41 3.82
CA ALA A 121 25.31 -7.95 4.86
C ALA A 121 25.42 -9.47 4.79
N MET A 122 24.30 -10.17 4.60
CA MET A 122 24.29 -11.63 4.46
C MET A 122 25.07 -12.10 3.22
N GLU A 123 24.87 -11.45 2.07
CA GLU A 123 25.60 -11.74 0.84
C GLU A 123 27.12 -11.55 1.01
N ARG A 124 27.53 -10.47 1.69
CA ARG A 124 28.97 -10.24 2.02
C ARG A 124 29.55 -11.25 2.99
N LEU A 125 28.73 -11.87 3.82
CA LEU A 125 29.10 -12.97 4.69
C LEU A 125 29.10 -14.34 3.96
N GLY A 126 28.91 -14.35 2.64
CA GLY A 126 28.93 -15.54 1.80
C GLY A 126 27.65 -16.36 1.83
N LYS A 127 26.53 -15.81 2.34
CA LYS A 127 25.23 -16.48 2.28
C LYS A 127 24.57 -16.23 0.93
N SER A 128 23.99 -17.28 0.35
CA SER A 128 23.14 -17.12 -0.85
C SER A 128 21.76 -16.63 -0.42
N VAL A 129 21.32 -15.53 -0.99
CA VAL A 129 20.01 -14.92 -0.72
C VAL A 129 19.31 -14.74 -2.07
N ALA A 130 18.30 -15.55 -2.34
CA ALA A 130 17.54 -15.46 -3.60
C ALA A 130 16.61 -14.23 -3.61
N HIS A 131 15.86 -14.02 -2.53
CA HIS A 131 14.94 -12.92 -2.37
C HIS A 131 15.28 -12.12 -1.12
N THR A 132 14.87 -10.86 -1.08
CA THR A 132 15.16 -9.99 0.07
C THR A 132 14.48 -10.48 1.35
N TYR A 133 13.27 -11.03 1.23
CA TYR A 133 12.57 -11.60 2.38
C TYR A 133 13.28 -12.83 2.99
N ASP A 134 14.12 -13.54 2.24
CA ASP A 134 14.93 -14.65 2.78
C ASP A 134 15.99 -14.15 3.79
N ALA A 135 16.38 -12.90 3.68
CA ALA A 135 17.33 -12.26 4.60
C ALA A 135 16.65 -11.65 5.82
N ASN A 136 15.36 -11.34 5.72
CA ASN A 136 14.62 -10.64 6.75
C ASN A 136 14.21 -11.59 7.89
N PRO A 137 14.02 -11.08 9.11
CA PRO A 137 13.57 -11.90 10.22
C PRO A 137 12.10 -12.29 10.06
N GLY A 138 11.77 -13.54 10.40
CA GLY A 138 10.40 -14.04 10.40
C GLY A 138 9.73 -13.99 9.02
N GLU A 139 8.53 -13.47 8.96
CA GLU A 139 7.72 -13.36 7.74
C GLU A 139 7.71 -11.93 7.16
N VAL A 140 8.79 -11.18 7.36
CA VAL A 140 8.90 -9.79 6.91
C VAL A 140 9.23 -9.74 5.43
N TRP A 141 8.31 -9.23 4.63
CA TRP A 141 8.44 -9.11 3.18
C TRP A 141 9.12 -7.81 2.74
N GLU A 142 9.79 -7.89 1.62
CA GLU A 142 10.14 -6.73 0.81
C GLU A 142 8.96 -6.39 -0.09
N GLU A 143 8.57 -5.12 -0.15
CA GLU A 143 7.32 -4.70 -0.76
C GLU A 143 7.20 -5.04 -2.25
N ASN A 144 8.28 -4.80 -3.02
CA ASN A 144 8.23 -5.09 -4.47
C ASN A 144 8.12 -6.60 -4.73
N GLU A 145 8.85 -7.41 -3.96
CA GLU A 145 8.77 -8.87 -4.04
C GLU A 145 7.37 -9.37 -3.67
N PHE A 146 6.73 -8.74 -2.68
CA PHE A 146 5.35 -9.06 -2.30
C PHE A 146 4.37 -8.83 -3.46
N TRP A 147 4.45 -7.68 -4.14
CA TRP A 147 3.54 -7.38 -5.25
C TRP A 147 3.79 -8.29 -6.45
N ILE A 148 5.04 -8.64 -6.74
CA ILE A 148 5.39 -9.59 -7.79
C ILE A 148 4.79 -10.96 -7.48
N GLU A 149 5.02 -11.47 -6.29
CA GLU A 149 4.54 -12.79 -5.87
C GLU A 149 3.00 -12.85 -5.83
N LEU A 150 2.36 -11.81 -5.31
CA LEU A 150 0.90 -11.69 -5.33
C LEU A 150 0.35 -11.70 -6.76
N SER A 151 0.97 -10.95 -7.66
CA SER A 151 0.58 -10.89 -9.06
C SER A 151 0.67 -12.26 -9.74
N TRP A 152 1.71 -13.03 -9.45
CA TRP A 152 1.89 -14.37 -10.00
C TRP A 152 0.93 -15.39 -9.41
N ARG A 153 0.50 -15.20 -8.18
CA ARG A 153 -0.55 -16.06 -7.56
C ARG A 153 -1.95 -15.76 -8.11
N ILE A 154 -2.24 -14.50 -8.42
CA ILE A 154 -3.50 -14.08 -9.03
C ILE A 154 -3.57 -14.52 -10.51
N ASP A 155 -2.45 -14.46 -11.23
CA ASP A 155 -2.37 -14.71 -12.67
C ASP A 155 -1.29 -15.76 -13.00
N PRO A 156 -1.45 -17.02 -12.54
CA PRO A 156 -0.39 -18.03 -12.64
C PRO A 156 -0.07 -18.44 -14.09
N ASP A 157 -1.04 -18.37 -14.98
CA ASP A 157 -0.92 -18.70 -16.41
C ASP A 157 -0.82 -17.49 -17.33
N ALA A 158 -0.73 -16.29 -16.77
CA ALA A 158 -0.70 -15.01 -17.50
C ALA A 158 -1.95 -14.71 -18.35
N SER A 159 -3.07 -15.40 -18.11
CA SER A 159 -4.32 -15.22 -18.87
C SER A 159 -4.99 -13.87 -18.61
N LEU A 160 -4.79 -13.30 -17.43
CA LEU A 160 -5.29 -11.97 -17.07
C LEU A 160 -4.38 -10.84 -17.58
N GLY A 161 -3.18 -11.17 -18.02
CA GLY A 161 -2.20 -10.21 -18.52
C GLY A 161 -1.48 -9.39 -17.44
N ILE A 162 -1.66 -9.73 -16.17
CA ILE A 162 -1.01 -9.07 -15.04
C ILE A 162 0.47 -9.47 -14.97
N ARG A 163 0.72 -10.77 -15.02
CA ARG A 163 2.06 -11.37 -14.87
C ARG A 163 3.09 -10.87 -15.90
N LYS A 164 2.65 -10.44 -17.07
CA LYS A 164 3.56 -9.94 -18.12
C LYS A 164 4.26 -8.62 -17.79
N PHE A 165 3.83 -7.93 -16.74
CA PHE A 165 4.43 -6.66 -16.30
C PHE A 165 5.48 -6.84 -15.19
N TYR A 166 5.69 -8.09 -14.71
CA TYR A 166 6.61 -8.41 -13.62
C TYR A 166 7.54 -9.56 -13.99
#